data_548e5943a2591caa96632d8a60b6df03
#
_entry.id   548e5943a2591caa96632d8a60b6df03
#
_cell.length_a   1.000
_cell.length_b   1.000
_cell.length_c   1.000
_cell.angle_alpha   90.00
_cell.angle_beta   90.00
_cell.angle_gamma   90.00
#
_symmetry.space_group_name_H-M   'P 1'
#
loop_
_entity.id
_entity.type
_entity.pdbx_description
1 polymer ?
#
loop_
_entity_poly.entity_id
_entity_poly.type
_entity_poly.pdbx_seq_one_letter_code
_entity_poly.pdbx_strand_id
1 'polypeptide(L)'
;MSWRNLVDQLPVEFDPGLTDAEVERAQQRFEFQFPPDLRDFLQTALPRGPLFPDWRAGDDARLRDWLDGPRQGILFDVEENDFWHPDWNARPCMIEDALSVASEGVKAAPRMIPIFGHRMISAEPHQPGNPVYSVHQTDIIYYGFDLADYLRHEFNLPDRAAWPAKIRPIRFWSYFVQ
;
A
#
# COMPACT_ATOMS: atom_id res chain seq x y z
N MET A 1 13.93 0.69 16.85
CA MET A 1 12.91 1.65 17.31
C MET A 1 11.70 0.85 17.79
N SER A 2 11.05 1.22 18.90
CA SER A 2 9.82 0.55 19.34
C SER A 2 8.62 1.22 18.70
N TRP A 3 7.71 0.44 18.11
CA TRP A 3 6.45 0.98 17.56
C TRP A 3 5.63 1.73 18.61
N ARG A 4 5.67 1.28 19.90
CA ARG A 4 4.99 1.96 21.00
C ARG A 4 5.40 3.44 21.08
N ASN A 5 6.70 3.73 21.03
CA ASN A 5 7.19 5.10 21.12
C ASN A 5 6.75 5.97 19.93
N LEU A 6 6.54 5.38 18.75
CA LEU A 6 6.01 6.12 17.60
C LEU A 6 4.51 6.34 17.75
N VAL A 7 3.75 5.31 18.12
CA VAL A 7 2.30 5.37 18.36
C VAL A 7 1.95 6.47 19.36
N ASP A 8 2.70 6.58 20.47
CA ASP A 8 2.46 7.60 21.51
C ASP A 8 2.67 9.05 21.02
N GLN A 9 3.31 9.25 19.87
CA GLN A 9 3.54 10.58 19.26
C GLN A 9 2.53 10.91 18.17
N LEU A 10 1.81 9.92 17.63
CA LEU A 10 0.88 10.12 16.53
C LEU A 10 -0.41 10.80 17.03
N PRO A 11 -0.89 11.87 16.37
CA PRO A 11 -2.14 12.55 16.69
C PRO A 11 -3.36 11.75 16.16
N VAL A 12 -3.42 10.47 16.48
CA VAL A 12 -4.40 9.50 15.99
C VAL A 12 -5.00 8.76 17.17
N GLU A 13 -6.29 8.50 17.13
CA GLU A 13 -6.93 7.58 18.08
C GLU A 13 -6.62 6.13 17.74
N PHE A 14 -6.36 5.33 18.76
CA PHE A 14 -6.03 3.93 18.59
C PHE A 14 -6.93 3.04 19.44
N ASP A 15 -7.31 1.91 18.87
CA ASP A 15 -7.81 0.75 19.59
C ASP A 15 -6.63 -0.16 20.03
N PRO A 16 -6.87 -1.12 20.94
CA PRO A 16 -5.91 -2.19 21.21
C PRO A 16 -5.45 -2.85 19.90
N GLY A 17 -4.18 -3.17 19.79
CA GLY A 17 -3.62 -3.78 18.60
C GLY A 17 -4.30 -5.10 18.21
N LEU A 18 -4.12 -5.50 16.96
CA LEU A 18 -4.66 -6.77 16.46
C LEU A 18 -4.00 -7.95 17.16
N THR A 19 -4.79 -8.94 17.50
CA THR A 19 -4.31 -10.26 17.93
C THR A 19 -3.77 -11.05 16.73
N ASP A 20 -2.97 -12.10 16.98
CA ASP A 20 -2.52 -13.00 15.92
C ASP A 20 -3.69 -13.58 15.12
N ALA A 21 -4.77 -13.98 15.80
CA ALA A 21 -5.96 -14.53 15.15
C ALA A 21 -6.69 -13.49 14.27
N GLU A 22 -6.67 -12.20 14.62
CA GLU A 22 -7.25 -11.12 13.81
C GLU A 22 -6.37 -10.83 12.59
N VAL A 23 -5.04 -10.83 12.76
CA VAL A 23 -4.08 -10.72 11.65
C VAL A 23 -4.28 -11.85 10.65
N GLU A 24 -4.31 -13.09 11.12
CA GLU A 24 -4.50 -14.26 10.27
C GLU A 24 -5.84 -14.23 9.52
N ARG A 25 -6.93 -13.84 10.20
CA ARG A 25 -8.23 -13.67 9.54
C ARG A 25 -8.20 -12.63 8.43
N ALA A 26 -7.59 -11.47 8.66
CA ALA A 26 -7.48 -10.43 7.66
C ALA A 26 -6.65 -10.91 6.46
N GLN A 27 -5.51 -11.55 6.70
CA GLN A 27 -4.64 -12.10 5.67
C GLN A 27 -5.34 -13.18 4.81
N GLN A 28 -6.06 -14.09 5.45
CA GLN A 28 -6.83 -15.14 4.75
C GLN A 28 -8.01 -14.56 3.97
N ARG A 29 -8.75 -13.61 4.57
CA ARG A 29 -9.95 -12.99 3.99
C ARG A 29 -9.64 -12.19 2.72
N PHE A 30 -8.47 -11.56 2.65
CA PHE A 30 -8.07 -10.68 1.55
C PHE A 30 -6.89 -11.22 0.73
N GLU A 31 -6.40 -12.42 1.02
CA GLU A 31 -5.39 -13.16 0.24
C GLU A 31 -4.06 -12.40 0.08
N PHE A 32 -3.54 -11.88 1.18
CA PHE A 32 -2.21 -11.27 1.25
C PHE A 32 -1.52 -11.57 2.59
N GLN A 33 -0.26 -11.17 2.74
CA GLN A 33 0.44 -11.14 4.02
C GLN A 33 0.86 -9.71 4.33
N PHE A 34 0.61 -9.25 5.55
CA PHE A 34 1.16 -7.97 6.00
C PHE A 34 2.68 -8.04 6.01
N PRO A 35 3.41 -7.02 5.46
CA PRO A 35 4.84 -6.91 5.72
C PRO A 35 5.10 -6.89 7.24
N PRO A 36 6.22 -7.43 7.71
CA PRO A 36 6.45 -7.62 9.14
C PRO A 36 6.34 -6.34 9.97
N ASP A 37 6.82 -5.22 9.44
CA ASP A 37 6.74 -3.90 10.10
C ASP A 37 5.31 -3.36 10.18
N LEU A 38 4.49 -3.54 9.15
CA LEU A 38 3.07 -3.18 9.21
C LEU A 38 2.30 -4.09 10.17
N ARG A 39 2.59 -5.39 10.17
CA ARG A 39 2.01 -6.32 11.14
C ARG A 39 2.33 -5.90 12.56
N ASP A 40 3.60 -5.64 12.87
CA ASP A 40 4.05 -5.24 14.20
C ASP A 40 3.41 -3.92 14.65
N PHE A 41 3.27 -2.94 13.73
CA PHE A 41 2.58 -1.69 13.98
C PHE A 41 1.11 -1.92 14.34
N LEU A 42 0.36 -2.67 13.51
CA LEU A 42 -1.06 -2.96 13.72
C LEU A 42 -1.31 -3.81 14.97
N GLN A 43 -0.36 -4.68 15.36
CA GLN A 43 -0.43 -5.44 16.62
C GLN A 43 -0.03 -4.60 17.83
N THR A 44 0.73 -3.53 17.66
CA THR A 44 1.03 -2.58 18.74
C THR A 44 -0.18 -1.71 19.07
N ALA A 45 -0.84 -1.18 18.04
CA ALA A 45 -2.05 -0.37 18.15
C ALA A 45 -2.77 -0.32 16.81
N LEU A 46 -4.10 -0.41 16.81
CA LEU A 46 -4.93 -0.31 15.60
C LEU A 46 -5.41 1.13 15.43
N PRO A 47 -4.97 1.87 14.41
CA PRO A 47 -5.40 3.25 14.21
C PRO A 47 -6.88 3.32 13.81
N ARG A 48 -7.58 4.36 14.29
CA ARG A 48 -9.00 4.63 14.03
C ARG A 48 -9.20 5.85 13.16
N GLY A 49 -10.24 5.81 12.37
CA GLY A 49 -10.67 6.95 11.55
C GLY A 49 -11.10 6.54 10.14
N PRO A 50 -11.79 7.42 9.42
CA PRO A 50 -12.40 7.08 8.13
C PRO A 50 -11.37 6.83 7.02
N LEU A 51 -10.13 7.28 7.21
CA LEU A 51 -9.04 7.08 6.24
C LEU A 51 -8.13 5.91 6.62
N PHE A 52 -8.34 5.24 7.76
CA PHE A 52 -7.64 4.02 8.12
C PHE A 52 -8.47 2.77 7.76
N PRO A 53 -7.83 1.72 7.24
CA PRO A 53 -8.51 0.44 7.05
C PRO A 53 -8.81 -0.21 8.39
N ASP A 54 -10.07 -0.54 8.63
CA ASP A 54 -10.45 -1.31 9.82
C ASP A 54 -10.31 -2.80 9.53
N TRP A 55 -9.14 -3.34 9.82
CA TRP A 55 -8.82 -4.75 9.61
C TRP A 55 -9.54 -5.70 10.58
N ARG A 56 -10.12 -5.17 11.68
CA ARG A 56 -10.82 -5.97 12.69
C ARG A 56 -12.28 -6.20 12.34
N ALA A 57 -12.99 -5.13 12.02
CA ALA A 57 -14.44 -5.14 11.85
C ALA A 57 -14.93 -4.36 10.62
N GLY A 58 -14.01 -3.94 9.76
CA GLY A 58 -14.33 -3.16 8.57
C GLY A 58 -15.23 -3.88 7.58
N ASP A 59 -16.01 -3.11 6.84
CA ASP A 59 -16.84 -3.59 5.73
C ASP A 59 -15.95 -4.25 4.65
N ASP A 60 -16.27 -5.49 4.32
CA ASP A 60 -15.56 -6.27 3.31
C ASP A 60 -15.55 -5.62 1.95
N ALA A 61 -16.67 -5.10 1.51
CA ALA A 61 -16.79 -4.47 0.20
C ALA A 61 -15.86 -3.26 0.13
N ARG A 62 -15.90 -2.39 1.12
CA ARG A 62 -15.03 -1.22 1.19
C ARG A 62 -13.54 -1.58 1.23
N LEU A 63 -13.15 -2.58 2.02
CA LEU A 63 -11.76 -3.02 2.10
C LEU A 63 -11.29 -3.66 0.78
N ARG A 64 -12.15 -4.44 0.10
CA ARG A 64 -11.85 -5.00 -1.22
C ARG A 64 -11.71 -3.91 -2.28
N ASP A 65 -12.60 -2.94 -2.31
CA ASP A 65 -12.51 -1.79 -3.22
C ASP A 65 -11.21 -1.01 -2.99
N TRP A 66 -10.84 -0.82 -1.72
CA TRP A 66 -9.61 -0.12 -1.38
C TRP A 66 -8.36 -0.88 -1.82
N LEU A 67 -8.33 -2.20 -1.60
CA LEU A 67 -7.25 -3.08 -2.06
C LEU A 67 -7.18 -3.19 -3.58
N ASP A 68 -8.30 -3.04 -4.29
CA ASP A 68 -8.38 -3.07 -5.75
C ASP A 68 -8.12 -1.68 -6.39
N GLY A 69 -8.16 -0.62 -5.60
CA GLY A 69 -7.98 0.76 -6.06
C GLY A 69 -6.76 0.99 -6.97
N PRO A 70 -5.56 0.49 -6.64
CA PRO A 70 -4.40 0.61 -7.52
C PRO A 70 -4.62 -0.01 -8.90
N ARG A 71 -5.25 -1.19 -8.97
CA ARG A 71 -5.57 -1.84 -10.24
C ARG A 71 -6.58 -1.02 -11.03
N GLN A 72 -7.67 -0.60 -10.40
CA GLN A 72 -8.69 0.22 -11.04
C GLN A 72 -8.11 1.53 -11.60
N GLY A 73 -7.24 2.19 -10.82
CA GLY A 73 -6.58 3.43 -11.26
C GLY A 73 -5.68 3.23 -12.48
N ILE A 74 -4.91 2.14 -12.52
CA ILE A 74 -4.06 1.83 -13.67
C ILE A 74 -4.91 1.47 -14.89
N LEU A 75 -5.98 0.68 -14.73
CA LEU A 75 -6.89 0.34 -15.83
C LEU A 75 -7.59 1.59 -16.39
N PHE A 76 -7.98 2.52 -15.54
CA PHE A 76 -8.52 3.80 -15.96
C PHE A 76 -7.52 4.56 -16.87
N ASP A 77 -6.24 4.62 -16.49
CA ASP A 77 -5.22 5.28 -17.30
C ASP A 77 -4.89 4.54 -18.60
N VAL A 78 -5.04 3.22 -18.63
CA VAL A 78 -4.97 2.44 -19.88
C VAL A 78 -6.09 2.82 -20.84
N GLU A 79 -7.31 3.02 -20.32
CA GLU A 79 -8.50 3.32 -21.11
C GLU A 79 -8.54 4.79 -21.55
N GLU A 80 -8.27 5.72 -20.63
CA GLU A 80 -8.55 7.14 -20.83
C GLU A 80 -7.28 7.97 -21.16
N ASN A 81 -6.09 7.50 -20.72
CA ASN A 81 -4.86 8.28 -20.78
C ASN A 81 -3.73 7.60 -21.58
N ASP A 82 -4.06 6.62 -22.40
CA ASP A 82 -3.10 5.91 -23.27
C ASP A 82 -1.90 5.26 -22.53
N PHE A 83 -2.03 5.07 -21.21
CA PHE A 83 -0.96 4.44 -20.44
C PHE A 83 -0.72 2.99 -20.89
N TRP A 84 0.56 2.60 -21.01
CA TRP A 84 0.97 1.23 -21.27
C TRP A 84 2.30 0.92 -20.59
N HIS A 85 2.30 -0.12 -19.73
CA HIS A 85 3.54 -0.49 -19.03
C HIS A 85 4.50 -1.19 -19.99
N PRO A 86 5.81 -0.87 -19.99
CA PRO A 86 6.77 -1.43 -20.97
C PRO A 86 6.96 -2.95 -20.86
N ASP A 87 6.73 -3.54 -19.69
CA ASP A 87 6.83 -4.99 -19.48
C ASP A 87 5.60 -5.76 -20.02
N TRP A 88 4.55 -5.05 -20.40
CA TRP A 88 3.38 -5.67 -21.04
C TRP A 88 3.60 -5.72 -22.55
N ASN A 89 3.67 -6.81 -23.17
CA ASN A 89 3.85 -6.97 -24.62
C ASN A 89 3.29 -5.79 -25.45
N ALA A 90 3.31 -5.85 -26.77
CA ALA A 90 2.70 -4.81 -27.61
C ALA A 90 1.24 -4.57 -27.22
N ARG A 91 0.83 -3.29 -27.11
CA ARG A 91 -0.55 -2.93 -26.77
C ARG A 91 -1.51 -3.46 -27.83
N PRO A 92 -2.53 -4.24 -27.45
CA PRO A 92 -3.58 -4.65 -28.38
C PRO A 92 -4.34 -3.46 -28.99
N CYS A 93 -4.84 -3.64 -30.21
CA CYS A 93 -5.63 -2.59 -30.88
C CYS A 93 -7.03 -2.44 -30.27
N MET A 94 -7.61 -3.53 -29.74
CA MET A 94 -8.93 -3.50 -29.09
C MET A 94 -8.74 -3.16 -27.61
N ILE A 95 -9.55 -2.21 -27.12
CA ILE A 95 -9.41 -1.73 -25.74
C ILE A 95 -9.71 -2.83 -24.70
N GLU A 96 -10.65 -3.70 -24.98
CA GLU A 96 -11.01 -4.80 -24.10
C GLU A 96 -9.84 -5.77 -23.91
N ASP A 97 -9.11 -6.07 -24.99
CA ASP A 97 -7.90 -6.91 -24.93
C ASP A 97 -6.77 -6.18 -24.19
N ALA A 98 -6.60 -4.89 -24.41
CA ALA A 98 -5.62 -4.08 -23.70
C ALA A 98 -5.91 -4.06 -22.17
N LEU A 99 -7.15 -3.83 -21.78
CA LEU A 99 -7.58 -3.87 -20.37
C LEU A 99 -7.36 -5.26 -19.75
N SER A 100 -7.61 -6.33 -20.52
CA SER A 100 -7.35 -7.69 -20.06
C SER A 100 -5.87 -7.93 -19.77
N VAL A 101 -4.97 -7.56 -20.69
CA VAL A 101 -3.52 -7.67 -20.51
C VAL A 101 -3.04 -6.83 -19.32
N ALA A 102 -3.50 -5.59 -19.22
CA ALA A 102 -3.15 -4.69 -18.12
C ALA A 102 -3.63 -5.25 -16.77
N SER A 103 -4.86 -5.76 -16.71
CA SER A 103 -5.42 -6.37 -15.50
C SER A 103 -4.57 -7.56 -15.01
N GLU A 104 -4.16 -8.44 -15.91
CA GLU A 104 -3.29 -9.57 -15.56
C GLU A 104 -1.87 -9.09 -15.14
N GLY A 105 -1.33 -8.07 -15.80
CA GLY A 105 -0.06 -7.45 -15.43
C GLY A 105 -0.07 -6.87 -14.02
N VAL A 106 -1.14 -6.15 -13.65
CA VAL A 106 -1.28 -5.59 -12.29
C VAL A 106 -1.55 -6.68 -11.26
N LYS A 107 -2.33 -7.71 -11.58
CA LYS A 107 -2.54 -8.87 -10.68
C LYS A 107 -1.25 -9.62 -10.39
N ALA A 108 -0.33 -9.69 -11.36
CA ALA A 108 0.97 -10.31 -11.17
C ALA A 108 1.96 -9.44 -10.36
N ALA A 109 1.66 -8.16 -10.15
CA ALA A 109 2.46 -7.26 -9.34
C ALA A 109 2.30 -7.56 -7.83
N PRO A 110 3.30 -7.20 -7.00
CA PRO A 110 3.17 -7.25 -5.55
C PRO A 110 1.93 -6.51 -5.06
N ARG A 111 1.13 -7.14 -4.20
CA ARG A 111 -0.10 -6.55 -3.69
C ARG A 111 0.19 -5.28 -2.89
N MET A 112 -0.52 -4.21 -3.19
CA MET A 112 -0.51 -3.01 -2.38
C MET A 112 -1.53 -3.10 -1.25
N ILE A 113 -1.10 -2.75 -0.04
CA ILE A 113 -1.92 -2.79 1.18
C ILE A 113 -2.13 -1.35 1.65
N PRO A 114 -3.38 -0.88 1.81
CA PRO A 114 -3.66 0.46 2.26
C PRO A 114 -3.24 0.65 3.74
N ILE A 115 -2.68 1.84 4.03
CA ILE A 115 -2.33 2.27 5.38
C ILE A 115 -3.23 3.43 5.80
N PHE A 116 -3.37 4.44 4.93
CA PHE A 116 -4.13 5.65 5.21
C PHE A 116 -4.53 6.34 3.90
N GLY A 117 -5.82 6.50 3.61
CA GLY A 117 -6.27 7.07 2.35
C GLY A 117 -5.67 6.33 1.15
N HIS A 118 -5.00 7.05 0.29
CA HIS A 118 -4.29 6.49 -0.87
C HIS A 118 -2.79 6.16 -0.59
N ARG A 119 -2.40 6.09 0.68
CA ARG A 119 -1.05 5.67 1.09
C ARG A 119 -1.02 4.17 1.25
N MET A 120 -0.12 3.53 0.54
CA MET A 120 -0.04 2.09 0.45
C MET A 120 1.39 1.56 0.60
N ILE A 121 1.51 0.35 1.11
CA ILE A 121 2.77 -0.38 1.23
C ILE A 121 2.66 -1.71 0.49
N SER A 122 3.75 -2.15 -0.14
CA SER A 122 3.77 -3.44 -0.82
C SER A 122 3.83 -4.61 0.17
N ALA A 123 3.07 -5.68 -0.09
CA ALA A 123 3.17 -6.94 0.63
C ALA A 123 4.52 -7.65 0.39
N GLU A 124 5.16 -7.38 -0.75
CA GLU A 124 6.41 -8.01 -1.17
C GLU A 124 7.53 -6.97 -1.39
N PRO A 125 8.80 -7.37 -1.12
CA PRO A 125 9.21 -8.60 -0.47
C PRO A 125 8.69 -8.67 0.97
N HIS A 126 8.39 -9.86 1.48
CA HIS A 126 7.90 -10.05 2.86
C HIS A 126 9.04 -9.81 3.87
N GLN A 127 9.44 -8.55 3.99
CA GLN A 127 10.53 -8.06 4.81
C GLN A 127 10.18 -6.64 5.32
N PRO A 128 10.68 -6.21 6.50
CA PRO A 128 10.49 -4.84 6.95
C PRO A 128 11.23 -3.85 6.06
N GLY A 129 10.75 -2.60 6.03
CA GLY A 129 11.39 -1.51 5.30
C GLY A 129 11.01 -1.43 3.83
N ASN A 130 9.82 -1.89 3.44
CA ASN A 130 9.24 -1.55 2.14
C ASN A 130 8.84 -0.08 2.13
N PRO A 131 9.05 0.64 1.02
CA PRO A 131 8.61 2.01 0.90
C PRO A 131 7.08 2.12 0.93
N VAL A 132 6.61 3.25 1.42
CA VAL A 132 5.21 3.64 1.33
C VAL A 132 5.03 4.56 0.14
N TYR A 133 4.01 4.29 -0.65
CA TYR A 133 3.64 5.03 -1.84
C TYR A 133 2.40 5.88 -1.61
N SER A 134 2.34 7.02 -2.28
CA SER A 134 1.10 7.71 -2.61
C SER A 134 0.64 7.18 -3.95
N VAL A 135 -0.54 6.57 -4.03
CA VAL A 135 -1.04 5.91 -5.24
C VAL A 135 -2.30 6.61 -5.71
N HIS A 136 -2.23 7.23 -6.86
CA HIS A 136 -3.37 7.84 -7.53
C HIS A 136 -3.29 7.54 -9.04
N GLN A 137 -4.02 6.52 -9.49
CA GLN A 137 -3.87 6.03 -10.87
C GLN A 137 -2.40 5.66 -11.16
N THR A 138 -1.81 6.16 -12.25
CA THR A 138 -0.38 6.02 -12.57
C THR A 138 0.51 7.12 -11.98
N ASP A 139 -0.09 8.14 -11.35
CA ASP A 139 0.65 9.12 -10.53
C ASP A 139 0.99 8.49 -9.18
N ILE A 140 2.12 7.79 -9.17
CA ILE A 140 2.61 7.05 -8.01
C ILE A 140 3.96 7.62 -7.61
N ILE A 141 4.08 8.02 -6.35
CA ILE A 141 5.33 8.56 -5.80
C ILE A 141 5.71 7.87 -4.50
N TYR A 142 7.00 7.88 -4.14
CA TYR A 142 7.41 7.54 -2.78
C TYR A 142 6.90 8.60 -1.81
N TYR A 143 6.28 8.14 -0.73
CA TYR A 143 5.79 9.02 0.34
C TYR A 143 6.47 8.76 1.68
N GLY A 144 7.19 7.66 1.79
CA GLY A 144 8.11 7.30 2.86
C GLY A 144 9.05 6.21 2.38
N PHE A 145 10.32 6.24 2.80
CA PHE A 145 11.27 5.19 2.43
C PHE A 145 11.07 3.90 3.22
N ASP A 146 10.34 3.98 4.34
CA ASP A 146 9.80 2.86 5.11
C ASP A 146 8.52 3.30 5.85
N LEU A 147 7.88 2.39 6.57
CA LEU A 147 6.64 2.67 7.30
C LEU A 147 6.84 3.71 8.41
N ALA A 148 7.96 3.70 9.10
CA ALA A 148 8.22 4.63 10.21
C ALA A 148 8.49 6.06 9.71
N ASP A 149 9.24 6.22 8.63
CA ASP A 149 9.45 7.52 7.96
C ASP A 149 8.14 8.06 7.42
N TYR A 150 7.34 7.21 6.76
CA TYR A 150 6.03 7.56 6.27
C TYR A 150 5.13 8.13 7.38
N LEU A 151 4.98 7.42 8.49
CA LEU A 151 4.12 7.86 9.59
C LEU A 151 4.60 9.20 10.18
N ARG A 152 5.92 9.42 10.27
CA ARG A 152 6.48 10.71 10.67
C ARG A 152 6.17 11.82 9.67
N HIS A 153 6.22 11.50 8.39
CA HIS A 153 5.90 12.45 7.32
C HIS A 153 4.43 12.81 7.32
N GLU A 154 3.54 11.83 7.27
CA GLU A 154 2.09 12.04 7.18
C GLU A 154 1.56 12.89 8.33
N PHE A 155 2.04 12.62 9.55
CA PHE A 155 1.59 13.29 10.76
C PHE A 155 2.53 14.43 11.24
N ASN A 156 3.43 14.85 10.37
CA ASN A 156 4.32 16.00 10.61
C ASN A 156 5.10 15.93 11.94
N LEU A 157 5.58 14.72 12.27
CA LEU A 157 6.38 14.52 13.49
C LEU A 157 7.80 15.02 13.33
N PRO A 158 8.45 15.47 14.44
CA PRO A 158 9.85 15.83 14.44
C PRO A 158 10.76 14.61 14.18
N ASP A 159 12.05 14.86 13.97
CA ASP A 159 13.11 13.84 13.86
C ASP A 159 12.92 12.87 12.68
N ARG A 160 12.42 13.38 11.57
CA ARG A 160 12.38 12.65 10.32
C ARG A 160 13.82 12.45 9.80
N ALA A 161 14.16 11.20 9.50
CA ALA A 161 15.46 10.87 8.94
C ALA A 161 15.62 11.46 7.53
N ALA A 162 16.87 11.78 7.14
CA ALA A 162 17.15 12.08 5.75
C ALA A 162 16.87 10.83 4.88
N TRP A 163 16.34 11.05 3.69
CA TRP A 163 16.09 9.96 2.76
C TRP A 163 17.38 9.26 2.36
N PRO A 164 17.39 7.93 2.32
CA PRO A 164 18.57 7.18 1.88
C PRO A 164 18.85 7.45 0.40
N ALA A 165 20.10 7.34 0.01
CA ALA A 165 20.50 7.50 -1.39
C ALA A 165 19.82 6.48 -2.33
N LYS A 166 19.36 5.36 -1.78
CA LYS A 166 18.64 4.32 -2.54
C LYS A 166 17.51 3.77 -1.70
N ILE A 167 16.28 3.88 -2.22
CA ILE A 167 15.08 3.25 -1.69
C ILE A 167 14.98 1.83 -2.26
N ARG A 168 14.44 0.90 -1.48
CA ARG A 168 14.21 -0.47 -1.94
C ARG A 168 13.27 -0.47 -3.15
N PRO A 169 13.69 -1.00 -4.29
CA PRO A 169 12.82 -1.13 -5.45
C PRO A 169 11.79 -2.24 -5.20
N ILE A 170 10.55 -1.99 -5.57
CA ILE A 170 9.47 -2.97 -5.58
C ILE A 170 9.12 -3.27 -7.04
N ARG A 171 9.17 -4.54 -7.42
CA ARG A 171 8.83 -4.99 -8.79
C ARG A 171 7.51 -4.38 -9.24
N PHE A 172 7.43 -3.92 -10.48
CA PHE A 172 6.33 -3.19 -11.08
C PHE A 172 6.16 -1.76 -10.53
N TRP A 173 5.97 -1.58 -9.22
CA TRP A 173 5.62 -0.29 -8.61
C TRP A 173 6.74 0.75 -8.71
N SER A 174 7.99 0.33 -8.69
CA SER A 174 9.12 1.26 -8.80
C SER A 174 9.32 1.82 -10.21
N TYR A 175 8.62 1.31 -11.21
CA TYR A 175 8.58 1.90 -12.54
C TYR A 175 7.97 3.31 -12.53
N PHE A 176 6.95 3.52 -11.72
CA PHE A 176 6.20 4.78 -11.68
C PHE A 176 6.93 5.91 -10.94
N VAL A 177 7.89 5.61 -10.10
CA VAL A 177 8.57 6.56 -9.19
C VAL A 177 9.96 6.95 -9.73
N GLN A 178 10.05 7.40 -10.96
CA GLN A 178 11.31 7.82 -11.58
C GLN A 178 11.64 9.28 -11.28
#